data_db887487493c59f8e372084293988927
#
_entry.id   db887487493c59f8e372084293988927
#
_cell.length_a   1.000
_cell.length_b   1.000
_cell.length_c   1.000
_cell.angle_alpha   90.00
_cell.angle_beta   90.00
_cell.angle_gamma   90.00
#
_symmetry.space_group_name_H-M   'P 1'
#
loop_
_entity.id
_entity.type
_entity.pdbx_description
1 polymer ?
#
loop_
_entity_poly.entity_id
_entity_poly.type
_entity_poly.pdbx_seq_one_letter_code
_entity_poly.pdbx_strand_id
1 'polypeptide(L)'
;MANASSRQIIDAWAQPVLKGSLLPEVVRVFEQSGSAHLLDQDLSAAQLVELMDRAGVDRVMLCAWHRPGTWVISNDTIAEFVRQFPQRFVGVAAVNLEKPVEAVHELQRAVRELGFKALRVVPWLWNRPPNDKFYFPLYVTCIELDIPFCTQAGHTGPLMPSETGRPIPYLDEVALTFPELRIVAGHIGYPWTDEMIGVAWKHENVFIDTSAYAPRYYPPQLVHYLKTYGKDKVLFGTNFPQLSWEKCVQQVEAMKLPEEIQAKFLGGNARRVFRLD
;
A
#
# COMPACT_ATOMS: atom_id res chain seq x y z
N MET A 1 -35.16 -7.20 -7.51
CA MET A 1 -34.12 -6.37 -8.15
C MET A 1 -33.01 -6.20 -7.12
N ALA A 2 -31.93 -6.93 -7.24
CA ALA A 2 -30.77 -6.78 -6.38
C ALA A 2 -30.18 -5.40 -6.66
N ASN A 3 -30.09 -4.55 -5.63
CA ASN A 3 -29.36 -3.31 -5.68
C ASN A 3 -27.94 -3.64 -6.20
N ALA A 4 -27.61 -3.16 -7.40
CA ALA A 4 -26.22 -3.14 -7.85
C ALA A 4 -25.48 -2.23 -6.84
N SER A 5 -24.84 -2.83 -5.86
CA SER A 5 -23.89 -2.15 -4.99
C SER A 5 -22.90 -1.47 -5.94
N SER A 6 -22.92 -0.14 -6.00
CA SER A 6 -22.03 0.62 -6.85
C SER A 6 -20.60 0.15 -6.54
N ARG A 7 -19.91 -0.36 -7.56
CA ARG A 7 -18.53 -0.83 -7.46
C ARG A 7 -17.67 0.29 -6.90
N GLN A 8 -17.17 0.10 -5.69
CA GLN A 8 -16.27 1.05 -5.05
C GLN A 8 -14.83 0.77 -5.47
N ILE A 9 -14.09 1.81 -5.88
CA ILE A 9 -12.66 1.72 -6.21
C ILE A 9 -11.84 2.30 -5.05
N ILE A 10 -10.98 1.46 -4.46
CA ILE A 10 -10.11 1.82 -3.34
C ILE A 10 -8.67 1.57 -3.75
N ASP A 11 -7.86 2.63 -3.79
CA ASP A 11 -6.41 2.50 -3.98
C ASP A 11 -5.75 2.17 -2.64
N ALA A 12 -5.16 0.99 -2.55
CA ALA A 12 -4.54 0.48 -1.32
C ALA A 12 -3.18 1.12 -0.99
N TRP A 13 -2.60 1.90 -1.91
CA TRP A 13 -1.27 2.48 -1.70
C TRP A 13 -1.06 3.75 -2.53
N ALA A 14 -1.10 4.89 -1.86
CA ALA A 14 -0.80 6.19 -2.46
C ALA A 14 -0.13 7.14 -1.46
N GLN A 15 0.44 8.23 -1.96
CA GLN A 15 1.00 9.31 -1.17
C GLN A 15 0.44 10.65 -1.63
N PRO A 16 0.41 11.68 -0.76
CA PRO A 16 0.14 13.05 -1.21
C PRO A 16 1.29 13.56 -2.08
N VAL A 17 1.00 14.52 -2.93
CA VAL A 17 1.99 15.23 -3.72
C VAL A 17 2.39 16.47 -2.95
N LEU A 18 3.60 16.46 -2.38
CA LEU A 18 4.14 17.55 -1.58
C LEU A 18 5.56 17.87 -2.06
N LYS A 19 5.78 19.11 -2.43
CA LYS A 19 7.10 19.60 -2.88
C LYS A 19 8.16 19.31 -1.81
N GLY A 20 9.28 18.73 -2.24
CA GLY A 20 10.39 18.39 -1.35
C GLY A 20 10.18 17.14 -0.47
N SER A 21 9.01 16.49 -0.52
CA SER A 21 8.78 15.21 0.17
C SER A 21 9.40 14.01 -0.53
N LEU A 22 9.95 14.19 -1.72
CA LEU A 22 10.53 13.10 -2.49
C LEU A 22 12.02 12.98 -2.22
N LEU A 23 12.41 11.77 -1.91
CA LEU A 23 13.80 11.41 -1.74
C LEU A 23 14.51 11.47 -3.10
N PRO A 24 15.75 11.98 -3.16
CA PRO A 24 16.53 11.96 -4.41
C PRO A 24 16.57 10.58 -5.07
N GLU A 25 16.57 9.52 -4.26
CA GLU A 25 16.63 8.14 -4.71
C GLU A 25 15.38 7.71 -5.50
N VAL A 26 14.23 8.36 -5.26
CA VAL A 26 12.96 8.02 -5.95
C VAL A 26 12.68 8.91 -7.16
N VAL A 27 13.36 10.06 -7.32
CA VAL A 27 13.14 10.99 -8.44
C VAL A 27 13.22 10.27 -9.79
N ARG A 28 14.25 9.44 -9.98
CA ARG A 28 14.42 8.65 -11.21
C ARG A 28 13.23 7.74 -11.52
N VAL A 29 12.59 7.17 -10.50
CA VAL A 29 11.42 6.31 -10.67
C VAL A 29 10.25 7.11 -11.23
N PHE A 30 10.08 8.35 -10.77
CA PHE A 30 9.05 9.26 -11.28
C PHE A 30 9.33 9.74 -12.71
N GLU A 31 10.60 10.00 -13.04
CA GLU A 31 11.01 10.30 -14.40
C GLU A 31 10.66 9.16 -15.36
N GLN A 32 11.01 7.93 -14.99
CA GLN A 32 10.72 6.73 -15.78
C GLN A 32 9.22 6.45 -15.93
N SER A 33 8.41 6.78 -14.94
CA SER A 33 6.95 6.62 -14.99
C SER A 33 6.22 7.78 -15.68
N GLY A 34 6.92 8.86 -16.03
CA GLY A 34 6.36 10.06 -16.68
C GLY A 34 5.57 10.96 -15.74
N SER A 35 5.78 10.83 -14.42
CA SER A 35 5.12 11.61 -13.36
C SER A 35 6.03 12.67 -12.71
N ALA A 36 7.24 12.89 -13.25
CA ALA A 36 8.21 13.86 -12.73
C ALA A 36 7.66 15.29 -12.62
N HIS A 37 6.71 15.66 -13.51
CA HIS A 37 6.06 16.97 -13.46
C HIS A 37 5.27 17.24 -12.17
N LEU A 38 4.96 16.21 -11.38
CA LEU A 38 4.30 16.36 -10.08
C LEU A 38 5.29 16.67 -8.94
N LEU A 39 6.60 16.49 -9.15
CA LEU A 39 7.61 16.59 -8.09
C LEU A 39 7.81 18.01 -7.54
N ASP A 40 7.54 19.03 -8.38
CA ASP A 40 7.70 20.44 -8.04
C ASP A 40 6.40 21.11 -7.58
N GLN A 41 5.37 20.32 -7.26
CA GLN A 41 4.04 20.80 -6.90
C GLN A 41 3.68 20.41 -5.46
N ASP A 42 2.84 21.24 -4.85
CA ASP A 42 2.01 20.88 -3.70
C ASP A 42 0.59 20.74 -4.19
N LEU A 43 -0.01 19.56 -4.06
CA LEU A 43 -1.42 19.37 -4.34
C LEU A 43 -2.22 19.38 -3.02
N SER A 44 -3.19 20.28 -2.96
CA SER A 44 -4.15 20.30 -1.84
C SER A 44 -5.00 19.03 -1.81
N ALA A 45 -5.63 18.75 -0.68
CA ALA A 45 -6.57 17.65 -0.53
C ALA A 45 -7.73 17.75 -1.57
N ALA A 46 -8.23 18.95 -1.84
CA ALA A 46 -9.26 19.16 -2.85
C ALA A 46 -8.80 18.81 -4.27
N GLN A 47 -7.58 19.21 -4.64
CA GLN A 47 -7.01 18.87 -5.96
C GLN A 47 -6.77 17.35 -6.11
N LEU A 48 -6.37 16.66 -5.04
CA LEU A 48 -6.29 15.19 -5.06
C LEU A 48 -7.67 14.56 -5.25
N VAL A 49 -8.71 15.06 -4.57
CA VAL A 49 -10.09 14.59 -4.75
C VAL A 49 -10.57 14.81 -6.19
N GLU A 50 -10.27 15.94 -6.82
CA GLU A 50 -10.58 16.16 -8.23
C GLU A 50 -9.90 15.14 -9.17
N LEU A 51 -8.65 14.76 -8.87
CA LEU A 51 -7.95 13.71 -9.62
C LEU A 51 -8.61 12.33 -9.41
N MET A 52 -9.00 12.02 -8.17
CA MET A 52 -9.73 10.80 -7.85
C MET A 52 -11.09 10.75 -8.57
N ASP A 53 -11.85 11.84 -8.58
CA ASP A 53 -13.17 11.93 -9.23
C ASP A 53 -13.05 11.67 -10.74
N ARG A 54 -12.07 12.27 -11.40
CA ARG A 54 -11.79 12.03 -12.83
C ARG A 54 -11.47 10.57 -13.12
N ALA A 55 -10.82 9.88 -12.20
CA ALA A 55 -10.43 8.49 -12.33
C ALA A 55 -11.51 7.51 -11.83
N GLY A 56 -12.58 7.99 -11.21
CA GLY A 56 -13.59 7.15 -10.57
C GLY A 56 -13.10 6.44 -9.30
N VAL A 57 -12.05 6.95 -8.64
CA VAL A 57 -11.51 6.38 -7.39
C VAL A 57 -12.28 6.97 -6.21
N ASP A 58 -12.89 6.11 -5.41
CA ASP A 58 -13.72 6.52 -4.27
C ASP A 58 -12.89 6.83 -3.02
N ARG A 59 -11.95 5.96 -2.69
CA ARG A 59 -11.09 6.09 -1.49
C ARG A 59 -9.64 5.78 -1.81
N VAL A 60 -8.75 6.37 -1.02
CA VAL A 60 -7.30 6.16 -1.13
C VAL A 60 -6.73 5.92 0.26
N MET A 61 -5.91 4.86 0.39
CA MET A 61 -5.05 4.63 1.54
C MET A 61 -3.84 5.56 1.43
N LEU A 62 -3.90 6.70 2.11
CA LEU A 62 -2.91 7.77 2.01
C LEU A 62 -1.81 7.56 3.05
N CYS A 63 -0.58 7.37 2.59
CA CYS A 63 0.51 6.87 3.40
C CYS A 63 1.46 7.97 3.88
N ALA A 64 1.75 7.97 5.18
CA ALA A 64 2.89 8.69 5.76
C ALA A 64 4.22 7.99 5.41
N TRP A 65 5.34 8.70 5.53
CA TRP A 65 6.68 8.19 5.26
C TRP A 65 7.66 8.64 6.34
N HIS A 66 8.38 7.67 6.90
CA HIS A 66 9.53 7.90 7.77
C HIS A 66 10.74 7.14 7.24
N ARG A 67 11.92 7.74 7.34
CA ARG A 67 13.22 7.10 7.08
C ARG A 67 14.18 7.38 8.22
N PRO A 68 15.35 6.71 8.29
CA PRO A 68 16.35 7.01 9.32
C PRO A 68 16.58 8.51 9.49
N GLY A 69 16.39 8.99 10.71
CA GLY A 69 16.67 10.37 11.12
C GLY A 69 15.61 11.42 10.76
N THR A 70 14.60 11.15 9.91
CA THR A 70 13.64 12.20 9.53
C THR A 70 12.29 11.67 9.04
N TRP A 71 11.27 12.50 9.23
CA TRP A 71 9.99 12.38 8.52
C TRP A 71 10.13 12.89 7.08
N VAL A 72 9.64 12.11 6.14
CA VAL A 72 9.46 12.53 4.74
C VAL A 72 8.04 13.10 4.58
N ILE A 73 7.03 12.38 5.09
CA ILE A 73 5.64 12.82 5.21
C ILE A 73 5.16 12.37 6.59
N SER A 74 4.82 13.31 7.46
CA SER A 74 4.42 12.99 8.85
C SER A 74 3.00 12.41 8.93
N ASN A 75 2.70 11.70 10.02
CA ASN A 75 1.34 11.26 10.31
C ASN A 75 0.40 12.46 10.47
N ASP A 76 0.85 13.56 11.06
CA ASP A 76 0.03 14.76 11.23
C ASP A 76 -0.32 15.40 9.88
N THR A 77 0.61 15.41 8.93
CA THR A 77 0.35 15.85 7.55
C THR A 77 -0.75 15.00 6.91
N ILE A 78 -0.68 13.68 7.03
CA ILE A 78 -1.73 12.78 6.49
C ILE A 78 -3.06 13.01 7.22
N ALA A 79 -3.04 13.22 8.53
CA ALA A 79 -4.25 13.50 9.31
C ALA A 79 -4.98 14.77 8.85
N GLU A 80 -4.25 15.77 8.34
CA GLU A 80 -4.86 16.97 7.77
C GLU A 80 -5.64 16.69 6.49
N PHE A 81 -5.10 15.84 5.60
CA PHE A 81 -5.81 15.38 4.41
C PHE A 81 -7.07 14.58 4.79
N VAL A 82 -6.93 13.63 5.71
CA VAL A 82 -8.06 12.81 6.18
C VAL A 82 -9.16 13.69 6.80
N ARG A 83 -8.80 14.67 7.62
CA ARG A 83 -9.75 15.57 8.28
C ARG A 83 -10.54 16.42 7.30
N GLN A 84 -9.92 16.86 6.19
CA GLN A 84 -10.60 17.63 5.15
C GLN A 84 -11.59 16.78 4.34
N PHE A 85 -11.26 15.53 4.04
CA PHE A 85 -12.09 14.62 3.25
C PHE A 85 -12.12 13.20 3.84
N PRO A 86 -12.77 12.98 5.00
CA PRO A 86 -12.72 11.71 5.73
C PRO A 86 -13.37 10.53 5.00
N GLN A 87 -14.22 10.82 4.00
CA GLN A 87 -14.82 9.78 3.16
C GLN A 87 -13.95 9.38 1.97
N ARG A 88 -12.89 10.15 1.68
CA ARG A 88 -12.03 9.95 0.51
C ARG A 88 -10.64 9.47 0.88
N PHE A 89 -10.09 9.92 1.99
CA PHE A 89 -8.76 9.55 2.46
C PHE A 89 -8.83 8.70 3.72
N VAL A 90 -8.02 7.65 3.74
CA VAL A 90 -7.80 6.79 4.89
C VAL A 90 -6.32 6.84 5.25
N GLY A 91 -5.98 7.21 6.47
CA GLY A 91 -4.59 7.37 6.89
C GLY A 91 -3.89 6.01 7.10
N VAL A 92 -2.67 5.93 6.60
CA VAL A 92 -1.73 4.82 6.84
C VAL A 92 -0.51 5.39 7.57
N ALA A 93 -0.25 4.89 8.78
CA ALA A 93 0.81 5.38 9.64
C ALA A 93 2.21 4.99 9.14
N ALA A 94 3.19 5.82 9.44
CA ALA A 94 4.60 5.47 9.43
C ALA A 94 5.19 5.71 10.82
N VAL A 95 6.34 5.10 11.10
CA VAL A 95 7.02 5.21 12.40
C VAL A 95 8.55 5.20 12.22
N ASN A 96 9.27 5.64 13.23
CA ASN A 96 10.71 5.47 13.29
C ASN A 96 11.07 4.06 13.75
N LEU A 97 11.42 3.18 12.82
CA LEU A 97 11.72 1.77 13.12
C LEU A 97 12.92 1.61 14.08
N GLU A 98 13.87 2.54 14.09
CA GLU A 98 15.08 2.46 14.95
C GLU A 98 14.80 2.78 16.43
N LYS A 99 13.59 3.27 16.74
CA LYS A 99 13.18 3.63 18.10
C LYS A 99 11.92 2.88 18.52
N PRO A 100 12.03 1.59 18.87
CA PRO A 100 10.87 0.70 19.03
C PRO A 100 9.79 1.21 19.99
N VAL A 101 10.18 1.83 21.12
CA VAL A 101 9.21 2.36 22.09
C VAL A 101 8.48 3.58 21.54
N GLU A 102 9.21 4.53 20.95
CA GLU A 102 8.60 5.70 20.30
C GLU A 102 7.71 5.27 19.13
N ALA A 103 8.16 4.27 18.36
CA ALA A 103 7.40 3.72 17.22
C ALA A 103 6.07 3.11 17.64
N VAL A 104 6.03 2.36 18.75
CA VAL A 104 4.80 1.81 19.32
C VAL A 104 3.86 2.92 19.79
N HIS A 105 4.36 3.90 20.53
CA HIS A 105 3.55 5.04 21.00
C HIS A 105 2.99 5.85 19.83
N GLU A 106 3.81 6.13 18.82
CA GLU A 106 3.36 6.87 17.62
C GLU A 106 2.32 6.08 16.81
N LEU A 107 2.48 4.77 16.67
CA LEU A 107 1.48 3.93 16.03
C LEU A 107 0.15 3.94 16.80
N GLN A 108 0.20 3.82 18.12
CA GLN A 108 -0.99 3.88 18.97
C GLN A 108 -1.67 5.25 18.84
N ARG A 109 -0.91 6.35 18.84
CA ARG A 109 -1.43 7.70 18.61
C ARG A 109 -2.11 7.81 17.24
N ALA A 110 -1.41 7.38 16.19
CA ALA A 110 -1.93 7.47 14.82
C ALA A 110 -3.27 6.73 14.67
N VAL A 111 -3.42 5.57 15.28
CA VAL A 111 -4.66 4.79 15.19
C VAL A 111 -5.76 5.34 16.10
N ARG A 112 -5.45 5.61 17.38
CA ARG A 112 -6.46 5.97 18.38
C ARG A 112 -6.91 7.43 18.30
N GLU A 113 -5.98 8.34 17.96
CA GLU A 113 -6.26 9.78 17.96
C GLU A 113 -6.48 10.33 16.54
N LEU A 114 -5.72 9.83 15.54
CA LEU A 114 -5.83 10.30 14.16
C LEU A 114 -6.74 9.40 13.29
N GLY A 115 -7.20 8.26 13.82
CA GLY A 115 -8.14 7.35 13.14
C GLY A 115 -7.52 6.54 11.98
N PHE A 116 -6.20 6.37 11.96
CA PHE A 116 -5.51 5.63 10.90
C PHE A 116 -5.86 4.14 10.93
N LYS A 117 -5.80 3.50 9.76
CA LYS A 117 -6.29 2.12 9.55
C LYS A 117 -5.22 1.11 9.18
N ALA A 118 -3.96 1.52 9.12
CA ALA A 118 -2.83 0.63 8.81
C ALA A 118 -1.50 1.23 9.27
N LEU A 119 -0.48 0.37 9.39
CA LEU A 119 0.92 0.77 9.50
C LEU A 119 1.63 0.42 8.19
N ARG A 120 2.52 1.30 7.70
CA ARG A 120 3.42 1.01 6.59
C ARG A 120 4.88 1.21 6.98
N VAL A 121 5.70 0.18 6.74
CA VAL A 121 7.16 0.29 6.81
C VAL A 121 7.77 -0.28 5.53
N VAL A 122 8.66 0.48 4.91
CA VAL A 122 9.32 0.12 3.65
C VAL A 122 10.73 -0.40 3.94
N PRO A 123 11.01 -1.70 3.74
CA PRO A 123 12.23 -2.36 4.22
C PRO A 123 13.55 -1.75 3.71
N TRP A 124 13.59 -1.36 2.43
CA TRP A 124 14.82 -0.81 1.84
C TRP A 124 15.22 0.55 2.44
N LEU A 125 14.28 1.33 2.96
CA LEU A 125 14.61 2.59 3.66
C LEU A 125 15.46 2.36 4.93
N TRP A 126 15.25 1.22 5.58
CA TRP A 126 15.88 0.85 6.84
C TRP A 126 17.03 -0.15 6.68
N ASN A 127 17.18 -0.68 5.45
CA ASN A 127 18.06 -1.82 5.18
C ASN A 127 17.83 -2.99 6.16
N ARG A 128 16.55 -3.26 6.47
CA ARG A 128 16.10 -4.31 7.40
C ARG A 128 14.93 -5.08 6.78
N PRO A 129 15.07 -6.41 6.63
CA PRO A 129 13.96 -7.24 6.14
C PRO A 129 12.83 -7.31 7.18
N PRO A 130 11.60 -7.66 6.77
CA PRO A 130 10.43 -7.68 7.66
C PRO A 130 10.56 -8.61 8.88
N ASN A 131 11.39 -9.65 8.83
CA ASN A 131 11.64 -10.54 9.99
C ASN A 131 12.70 -10.02 10.97
N ASP A 132 13.21 -8.78 10.77
CA ASP A 132 14.12 -8.16 11.74
C ASP A 132 13.37 -7.84 13.05
N LYS A 133 14.02 -8.08 14.19
CA LYS A 133 13.47 -7.89 15.54
C LYS A 133 12.86 -6.49 15.80
N PHE A 134 13.30 -5.46 15.10
CA PHE A 134 12.76 -4.10 15.24
C PHE A 134 11.30 -3.98 14.81
N TYR A 135 10.80 -4.86 13.95
CA TYR A 135 9.40 -4.90 13.55
C TYR A 135 8.48 -5.59 14.55
N PHE A 136 8.98 -6.53 15.35
CA PHE A 136 8.14 -7.41 16.19
C PHE A 136 7.23 -6.66 17.16
N PRO A 137 7.69 -5.60 17.88
CA PRO A 137 6.80 -4.81 18.73
C PRO A 137 5.65 -4.16 17.92
N LEU A 138 5.92 -3.76 16.68
CA LEU A 138 4.92 -3.16 15.81
C LEU A 138 3.90 -4.19 15.31
N TYR A 139 4.31 -5.44 15.06
CA TYR A 139 3.40 -6.51 14.68
C TYR A 139 2.40 -6.83 15.79
N VAL A 140 2.89 -6.97 17.03
CA VAL A 140 2.02 -7.13 18.20
C VAL A 140 1.05 -5.95 18.34
N THR A 141 1.56 -4.73 18.21
CA THR A 141 0.73 -3.52 18.27
C THR A 141 -0.32 -3.47 17.15
N CYS A 142 0.03 -3.86 15.91
CA CYS A 142 -0.93 -3.95 14.81
C CYS A 142 -2.05 -4.98 15.10
N ILE A 143 -1.71 -6.12 15.67
CA ILE A 143 -2.68 -7.15 16.07
C ILE A 143 -3.62 -6.59 17.16
N GLU A 144 -3.07 -5.99 18.21
CA GLU A 144 -3.86 -5.40 19.31
C GLU A 144 -4.79 -4.26 18.85
N LEU A 145 -4.33 -3.45 17.88
CA LEU A 145 -5.11 -2.35 17.30
C LEU A 145 -6.01 -2.81 16.15
N ASP A 146 -5.93 -4.09 15.79
CA ASP A 146 -6.70 -4.68 14.70
C ASP A 146 -6.53 -3.96 13.34
N ILE A 147 -5.30 -3.60 13.02
CA ILE A 147 -4.91 -2.98 11.75
C ILE A 147 -3.92 -3.85 10.98
N PRO A 148 -3.88 -3.81 9.63
CA PRO A 148 -2.86 -4.50 8.86
C PRO A 148 -1.50 -3.79 8.92
N PHE A 149 -0.47 -4.60 8.76
CA PHE A 149 0.88 -4.17 8.44
C PHE A 149 1.08 -4.19 6.93
N CYS A 150 1.45 -3.04 6.35
CA CYS A 150 1.74 -2.87 4.93
C CYS A 150 3.25 -2.74 4.72
N THR A 151 3.79 -3.43 3.74
CA THR A 151 5.22 -3.40 3.43
C THR A 151 5.45 -3.56 1.95
N GLN A 152 6.59 -3.07 1.45
CA GLN A 152 7.01 -3.37 0.08
C GLN A 152 7.54 -4.79 0.00
N ALA A 153 7.08 -5.55 -1.00
CA ALA A 153 7.66 -6.80 -1.45
C ALA A 153 8.22 -6.63 -2.86
N GLY A 154 9.30 -7.35 -3.17
CA GLY A 154 9.96 -7.25 -4.47
C GLY A 154 11.18 -6.31 -4.47
N HIS A 155 11.71 -6.07 -5.67
CA HIS A 155 12.86 -5.18 -5.81
C HIS A 155 12.50 -3.73 -5.51
N THR A 156 13.49 -2.96 -5.11
CA THR A 156 13.32 -1.52 -4.96
C THR A 156 13.61 -0.79 -6.28
N GLY A 157 12.76 0.18 -6.65
CA GLY A 157 12.98 1.04 -7.82
C GLY A 157 14.15 2.03 -7.64
N PRO A 158 14.33 2.64 -6.46
CA PRO A 158 15.53 3.40 -6.12
C PRO A 158 16.83 2.59 -6.22
N LEU A 159 17.98 3.28 -6.40
CA LEU A 159 19.31 2.65 -6.49
C LEU A 159 19.80 2.20 -5.10
N MET A 160 19.09 1.25 -4.53
CA MET A 160 19.36 0.66 -3.21
C MET A 160 19.22 -0.87 -3.25
N PRO A 161 19.79 -1.60 -2.27
CA PRO A 161 19.65 -3.06 -2.23
C PRO A 161 18.19 -3.52 -2.18
N SER A 162 17.84 -4.50 -2.98
CA SER A 162 16.48 -5.02 -3.12
C SER A 162 16.19 -6.23 -2.23
N GLU A 163 17.21 -6.84 -1.68
CA GLU A 163 17.13 -8.14 -0.99
C GLU A 163 16.13 -8.12 0.17
N THR A 164 16.06 -7.01 0.93
CA THR A 164 15.14 -6.85 2.06
C THR A 164 13.66 -6.93 1.69
N GLY A 165 13.31 -6.80 0.41
CA GLY A 165 11.94 -6.92 -0.11
C GLY A 165 11.60 -8.33 -0.61
N ARG A 166 12.48 -9.33 -0.47
CA ARG A 166 12.21 -10.69 -0.94
C ARG A 166 11.13 -11.37 -0.08
N PRO A 167 10.11 -12.01 -0.70
CA PRO A 167 9.02 -12.61 0.07
C PRO A 167 9.46 -13.81 0.92
N ILE A 168 10.25 -14.72 0.35
CA ILE A 168 10.82 -15.89 1.05
C ILE A 168 12.32 -15.64 1.29
N PRO A 169 12.80 -15.73 2.53
CA PRO A 169 12.11 -16.26 3.72
C PRO A 169 11.35 -15.20 4.53
N TYR A 170 11.48 -13.93 4.26
CA TYR A 170 11.16 -12.85 5.22
C TYR A 170 9.68 -12.74 5.56
N LEU A 171 8.79 -12.59 4.56
CA LEU A 171 7.35 -12.51 4.81
C LEU A 171 6.76 -13.86 5.23
N ASP A 172 7.31 -14.96 4.72
CA ASP A 172 6.91 -16.32 5.09
C ASP A 172 7.12 -16.56 6.59
N GLU A 173 8.29 -16.19 7.12
CA GLU A 173 8.62 -16.31 8.55
C GLU A 173 7.72 -15.43 9.42
N VAL A 174 7.49 -14.17 9.02
CA VAL A 174 6.61 -13.25 9.75
C VAL A 174 5.18 -13.80 9.80
N ALA A 175 4.65 -14.29 8.68
CA ALA A 175 3.29 -14.82 8.62
C ALA A 175 3.11 -16.11 9.44
N LEU A 176 4.16 -16.93 9.55
CA LEU A 176 4.19 -18.10 10.45
C LEU A 176 4.24 -17.71 11.92
N THR A 177 5.02 -16.67 12.24
CA THR A 177 5.23 -16.24 13.63
C THR A 177 4.03 -15.46 14.18
N PHE A 178 3.35 -14.70 13.31
CA PHE A 178 2.22 -13.83 13.66
C PHE A 178 1.00 -14.14 12.78
N PRO A 179 0.34 -15.28 12.95
CA PRO A 179 -0.79 -15.69 12.09
C PRO A 179 -2.01 -14.76 12.20
N GLU A 180 -2.12 -13.99 13.30
CA GLU A 180 -3.19 -13.00 13.51
C GLU A 180 -2.91 -11.68 12.76
N LEU A 181 -1.66 -11.42 12.35
CA LEU A 181 -1.26 -10.20 11.67
C LEU A 181 -1.74 -10.21 10.22
N ARG A 182 -2.59 -9.27 9.82
CA ARG A 182 -2.85 -9.05 8.41
C ARG A 182 -1.67 -8.35 7.75
N ILE A 183 -1.09 -8.96 6.71
CA ILE A 183 0.08 -8.45 5.99
C ILE A 183 -0.33 -8.08 4.57
N VAL A 184 -0.11 -6.83 4.17
CA VAL A 184 -0.31 -6.34 2.80
C VAL A 184 1.04 -6.11 2.17
N ALA A 185 1.41 -6.98 1.22
CA ALA A 185 2.68 -6.94 0.51
C ALA A 185 2.53 -6.18 -0.81
N GLY A 186 3.02 -4.95 -0.83
CA GLY A 186 2.96 -4.05 -1.99
C GLY A 186 3.96 -4.38 -3.09
N HIS A 187 3.67 -3.90 -4.30
CA HIS A 187 4.54 -3.97 -5.48
C HIS A 187 4.69 -5.38 -6.07
N ILE A 188 3.64 -6.21 -5.94
CA ILE A 188 3.49 -7.55 -6.56
C ILE A 188 4.62 -8.56 -6.31
N GLY A 189 5.63 -8.21 -5.52
CA GLY A 189 6.78 -9.07 -5.27
C GLY A 189 7.78 -9.19 -6.42
N TYR A 190 7.65 -8.42 -7.52
CA TYR A 190 8.54 -8.54 -8.68
C TYR A 190 10.03 -8.30 -8.31
N PRO A 191 11.01 -9.09 -8.82
CA PRO A 191 10.85 -10.19 -9.79
C PRO A 191 10.45 -11.54 -9.15
N TRP A 192 10.30 -11.61 -7.82
CA TRP A 192 9.94 -12.83 -7.07
C TRP A 192 8.41 -12.99 -6.94
N THR A 193 7.66 -12.65 -8.00
CA THR A 193 6.19 -12.69 -7.97
C THR A 193 5.64 -14.09 -7.68
N ASP A 194 6.29 -15.15 -8.15
CA ASP A 194 5.88 -16.53 -7.86
C ASP A 194 6.06 -16.88 -6.37
N GLU A 195 7.15 -16.41 -5.75
CA GLU A 195 7.36 -16.52 -4.30
C GLU A 195 6.26 -15.77 -3.55
N MET A 196 5.93 -14.54 -3.99
CA MET A 196 4.88 -13.72 -3.35
C MET A 196 3.49 -14.39 -3.46
N ILE A 197 3.17 -14.96 -4.62
CA ILE A 197 1.94 -15.74 -4.82
C ILE A 197 1.94 -16.97 -3.90
N GLY A 198 3.06 -17.68 -3.81
CA GLY A 198 3.22 -18.85 -2.93
C GLY A 198 2.98 -18.49 -1.45
N VAL A 199 3.55 -17.38 -0.99
CA VAL A 199 3.33 -16.88 0.39
C VAL A 199 1.89 -16.48 0.62
N ALA A 200 1.26 -15.72 -0.31
CA ALA A 200 -0.12 -15.30 -0.18
C ALA A 200 -1.12 -16.47 -0.28
N TRP A 201 -0.78 -17.52 -1.02
CA TRP A 201 -1.57 -18.74 -1.09
C TRP A 201 -1.45 -19.58 0.20
N LYS A 202 -0.24 -19.71 0.72
CA LYS A 202 0.07 -20.49 1.93
C LYS A 202 -0.57 -19.90 3.19
N HIS A 203 -0.57 -18.56 3.31
CA HIS A 203 -0.98 -17.85 4.52
C HIS A 203 -2.30 -17.11 4.32
N GLU A 204 -3.30 -17.42 5.13
CA GLU A 204 -4.62 -16.74 5.06
C GLU A 204 -4.54 -15.24 5.35
N ASN A 205 -3.58 -14.83 6.16
CA ASN A 205 -3.37 -13.45 6.62
C ASN A 205 -2.49 -12.60 5.69
N VAL A 206 -1.98 -13.13 4.56
CA VAL A 206 -1.14 -12.40 3.61
C VAL A 206 -1.91 -12.03 2.34
N PHE A 207 -1.76 -10.78 1.91
CA PHE A 207 -2.41 -10.17 0.75
C PHE A 207 -1.38 -9.51 -0.16
N ILE A 208 -1.65 -9.45 -1.46
CA ILE A 208 -0.80 -8.79 -2.47
C ILE A 208 -1.45 -7.47 -2.86
N ASP A 209 -0.69 -6.38 -2.79
CA ASP A 209 -1.06 -5.09 -3.33
C ASP A 209 -0.30 -4.84 -4.65
N THR A 210 -1.03 -4.37 -5.65
CA THR A 210 -0.51 -4.22 -7.02
C THR A 210 0.16 -2.88 -7.30
N SER A 211 0.40 -2.07 -6.30
CA SER A 211 1.04 -0.75 -6.43
C SER A 211 2.38 -0.77 -7.18
N ALA A 212 2.78 0.36 -7.72
CA ALA A 212 3.98 0.60 -8.52
C ALA A 212 4.04 -0.11 -9.87
N TYR A 213 3.11 -1.00 -10.20
CA TYR A 213 3.04 -1.67 -11.49
C TYR A 213 1.75 -1.30 -12.23
N ALA A 214 1.89 -0.82 -13.46
CA ALA A 214 0.72 -0.55 -14.29
C ALA A 214 0.06 -1.89 -14.71
N PRO A 215 -1.29 -2.00 -14.68
CA PRO A 215 -1.99 -3.27 -14.90
C PRO A 215 -1.62 -4.00 -16.19
N ARG A 216 -1.27 -3.27 -17.25
CA ARG A 216 -0.79 -3.86 -18.50
C ARG A 216 0.53 -4.64 -18.40
N TYR A 217 1.28 -4.43 -17.31
CA TYR A 217 2.55 -5.10 -17.05
C TYR A 217 2.45 -6.16 -15.95
N TYR A 218 1.25 -6.48 -15.48
CA TYR A 218 1.12 -7.55 -14.49
C TYR A 218 1.59 -8.87 -15.08
N PRO A 219 2.47 -9.60 -14.36
CA PRO A 219 2.93 -10.91 -14.81
C PRO A 219 1.76 -11.87 -15.01
N PRO A 220 1.80 -12.74 -16.04
CA PRO A 220 0.70 -13.67 -16.35
C PRO A 220 0.27 -14.54 -15.17
N GLN A 221 1.22 -14.99 -14.32
CA GLN A 221 0.93 -15.78 -13.13
C GLN A 221 0.12 -15.00 -12.08
N LEU A 222 0.39 -13.70 -11.92
CA LEU A 222 -0.42 -12.84 -11.04
C LEU A 222 -1.84 -12.67 -11.58
N VAL A 223 -1.98 -12.46 -12.89
CA VAL A 223 -3.29 -12.35 -13.55
C VAL A 223 -4.07 -13.66 -13.41
N HIS A 224 -3.41 -14.80 -13.56
CA HIS A 224 -4.02 -16.11 -13.33
C HIS A 224 -4.46 -16.26 -11.88
N TYR A 225 -3.60 -15.96 -10.92
CA TYR A 225 -3.90 -15.99 -9.48
C TYR A 225 -5.12 -15.13 -9.15
N LEU A 226 -5.12 -13.86 -9.59
CA LEU A 226 -6.24 -12.94 -9.41
C LEU A 226 -7.57 -13.47 -9.97
N LYS A 227 -7.54 -14.15 -11.13
CA LYS A 227 -8.74 -14.68 -11.78
C LYS A 227 -9.27 -15.99 -11.18
N THR A 228 -8.50 -16.64 -10.34
CA THR A 228 -8.80 -17.97 -9.83
C THR A 228 -8.81 -18.02 -8.31
N TYR A 229 -7.83 -18.68 -7.71
CA TYR A 229 -7.76 -18.97 -6.28
C TYR A 229 -7.23 -17.79 -5.43
N GLY A 230 -6.73 -16.73 -6.05
CA GLY A 230 -6.28 -15.50 -5.39
C GLY A 230 -7.29 -14.34 -5.44
N LYS A 231 -8.52 -14.56 -5.89
CA LYS A 231 -9.53 -13.50 -6.07
C LYS A 231 -9.83 -12.68 -4.81
N ASP A 232 -9.64 -13.26 -3.64
CA ASP A 232 -9.83 -12.62 -2.33
C ASP A 232 -8.53 -12.10 -1.71
N LYS A 233 -7.40 -12.21 -2.43
CA LYS A 233 -6.05 -11.94 -1.91
C LYS A 233 -5.35 -10.75 -2.55
N VAL A 234 -5.81 -10.28 -3.71
CA VAL A 234 -5.13 -9.22 -4.47
C VAL A 234 -5.91 -7.92 -4.33
N LEU A 235 -5.20 -6.85 -3.97
CA LEU A 235 -5.72 -5.49 -3.79
C LEU A 235 -5.23 -4.59 -4.93
N PHE A 236 -6.09 -3.70 -5.39
CA PHE A 236 -5.72 -2.64 -6.32
C PHE A 236 -4.93 -1.56 -5.60
N GLY A 237 -3.75 -1.24 -6.12
CA GLY A 237 -2.90 -0.16 -5.66
C GLY A 237 -2.15 0.47 -6.83
N THR A 238 -1.85 1.77 -6.75
CA THR A 238 -1.18 2.48 -7.83
C THR A 238 0.21 2.98 -7.45
N ASN A 239 0.47 3.20 -6.17
CA ASN A 239 1.62 3.99 -5.72
C ASN A 239 1.58 5.44 -6.24
N PHE A 240 0.36 6.01 -6.41
CA PHE A 240 0.23 7.41 -6.77
C PHE A 240 1.13 8.30 -5.87
N PRO A 241 1.84 9.28 -6.42
CA PRO A 241 1.76 9.84 -7.76
C PRO A 241 2.66 9.17 -8.82
N GLN A 242 3.33 8.05 -8.51
CA GLN A 242 4.15 7.34 -9.49
C GLN A 242 3.30 6.92 -10.71
N LEU A 243 2.14 6.33 -10.47
CA LEU A 243 1.21 5.93 -11.53
C LEU A 243 -0.10 6.73 -11.43
N SER A 244 -0.63 7.12 -12.57
CA SER A 244 -1.92 7.83 -12.68
C SER A 244 -3.07 6.88 -12.35
N TRP A 245 -3.98 7.29 -11.46
CA TRP A 245 -5.22 6.58 -11.15
C TRP A 245 -6.05 6.30 -12.41
N GLU A 246 -6.28 7.33 -13.23
CA GLU A 246 -7.08 7.22 -14.44
C GLU A 246 -6.53 6.14 -15.38
N LYS A 247 -5.21 6.16 -15.68
CA LYS A 247 -4.57 5.16 -16.53
C LYS A 247 -4.65 3.76 -15.94
N CYS A 248 -4.47 3.61 -14.63
CA CYS A 248 -4.53 2.31 -13.98
C CYS A 248 -5.94 1.74 -14.00
N VAL A 249 -6.98 2.54 -13.69
CA VAL A 249 -8.37 2.10 -13.75
C VAL A 249 -8.76 1.68 -15.16
N GLN A 250 -8.45 2.50 -16.19
CA GLN A 250 -8.70 2.15 -17.59
C GLN A 250 -8.02 0.84 -18.01
N GLN A 251 -6.79 0.60 -17.54
CA GLN A 251 -6.08 -0.64 -17.85
C GLN A 251 -6.68 -1.86 -17.14
N VAL A 252 -7.19 -1.71 -15.90
CA VAL A 252 -7.94 -2.78 -15.23
C VAL A 252 -9.22 -3.11 -15.99
N GLU A 253 -9.95 -2.11 -16.47
CA GLU A 253 -11.14 -2.33 -17.29
C GLU A 253 -10.81 -3.08 -18.59
N ALA A 254 -9.69 -2.75 -19.21
CA ALA A 254 -9.20 -3.45 -20.41
C ALA A 254 -8.81 -4.92 -20.15
N MET A 255 -8.57 -5.34 -18.90
CA MET A 255 -8.31 -6.75 -18.55
C MET A 255 -9.56 -7.62 -18.70
N LYS A 256 -10.76 -7.03 -18.79
CA LYS A 256 -12.06 -7.73 -18.91
C LYS A 256 -12.20 -8.85 -17.86
N LEU A 257 -11.93 -8.51 -16.62
CA LEU A 257 -12.14 -9.44 -15.51
C LEU A 257 -13.63 -9.74 -15.33
N PRO A 258 -14.03 -10.96 -14.90
CA PRO A 258 -15.39 -11.20 -14.45
C PRO A 258 -15.81 -10.16 -13.39
N GLU A 259 -17.07 -9.72 -13.44
CA GLU A 259 -17.57 -8.61 -12.62
C GLU A 259 -17.30 -8.80 -11.11
N GLU A 260 -17.57 -10.01 -10.59
CA GLU A 260 -17.29 -10.34 -9.18
C GLU A 260 -15.81 -10.18 -8.83
N ILE A 261 -14.91 -10.66 -9.69
CA ILE A 261 -13.47 -10.58 -9.47
C ILE A 261 -13.00 -9.13 -9.56
N GLN A 262 -13.50 -8.38 -10.54
CA GLN A 262 -13.17 -6.97 -10.70
C GLN A 262 -13.62 -6.13 -9.49
N ALA A 263 -14.82 -6.38 -8.97
CA ALA A 263 -15.34 -5.69 -7.79
C ALA A 263 -14.51 -6.00 -6.54
N LYS A 264 -14.11 -7.25 -6.34
CA LYS A 264 -13.21 -7.65 -5.24
C LYS A 264 -11.84 -6.98 -5.37
N PHE A 265 -11.23 -7.05 -6.54
CA PHE A 265 -9.91 -6.50 -6.81
C PHE A 265 -9.87 -4.98 -6.63
N LEU A 266 -10.82 -4.26 -7.25
CA LEU A 266 -10.82 -2.79 -7.23
C LEU A 266 -11.13 -2.18 -5.86
N GLY A 267 -11.86 -2.88 -4.97
CA GLY A 267 -12.19 -2.29 -3.67
C GLY A 267 -12.62 -3.28 -2.60
N GLY A 268 -13.33 -4.35 -2.95
CA GLY A 268 -13.89 -5.28 -1.97
C GLY A 268 -12.82 -5.90 -1.06
N ASN A 269 -11.68 -6.29 -1.61
CA ASN A 269 -10.58 -6.84 -0.83
C ASN A 269 -9.94 -5.78 0.09
N ALA A 270 -9.69 -4.57 -0.42
CA ALA A 270 -9.17 -3.48 0.40
C ALA A 270 -10.14 -3.14 1.55
N ARG A 271 -11.45 -2.99 1.25
CA ARG A 271 -12.47 -2.75 2.26
C ARG A 271 -12.43 -3.78 3.40
N ARG A 272 -12.34 -5.07 3.05
CA ARG A 272 -12.26 -6.16 4.03
C ARG A 272 -10.95 -6.14 4.82
N VAL A 273 -9.80 -6.01 4.14
CA VAL A 273 -8.47 -6.09 4.78
C VAL A 273 -8.21 -4.93 5.71
N PHE A 274 -8.59 -3.70 5.30
CA PHE A 274 -8.43 -2.49 6.10
C PHE A 274 -9.64 -2.19 7.01
N ARG A 275 -10.69 -3.03 6.99
CA ARG A 275 -11.94 -2.84 7.76
C ARG A 275 -12.53 -1.45 7.55
N LEU A 276 -12.74 -1.10 6.29
CA LEU A 276 -13.37 0.17 5.91
C LEU A 276 -14.88 0.00 5.83
N ASP A 277 -15.60 0.87 6.52
CA ASP A 277 -17.06 0.94 6.51
C ASP A 277 -17.60 1.51 5.19
#